data_a1ba4154121791c28270e56307fdf67d
#
_entry.id   a1ba4154121791c28270e56307fdf67d
#
_cell.length_a   1.000
_cell.length_b   1.000
_cell.length_c   1.000
_cell.angle_alpha   90.00
_cell.angle_beta   90.00
_cell.angle_gamma   90.00
#
_symmetry.space_group_name_H-M   'P 1'
#
loop_
_entity.id
_entity.type
_entity.pdbx_description
1 polymer ?
#
loop_
_entity_poly.entity_id
_entity_poly.type
_entity_poly.pdbx_seq_one_letter_code
_entity_poly.pdbx_strand_id
1 'polypeptide(L)'
;MIEFRVDLRSGVSPYLQLVHQVQQALRLGLLREGDQLPTVKEVVAQVAINPNTVLKAYRELEHEGLAAGRPGLGTFITRSLADSSLGAHKALRAELVRWIGKAQTAGLDDKSITALFADTHRRLTVDGVA
;
A
#
# COMPACT_ATOMS: atom_id res chain seq x y z
N MET A 1 5.91 -10.10 6.53
CA MET A 1 6.41 -8.73 6.66
C MET A 1 6.20 -7.98 5.36
N ILE A 2 5.85 -6.70 5.42
CA ILE A 2 5.63 -5.91 4.21
C ILE A 2 6.93 -5.75 3.42
N GLU A 3 6.85 -5.86 2.10
CA GLU A 3 7.95 -5.56 1.20
C GLU A 3 7.64 -4.28 0.45
N PHE A 4 8.49 -3.29 0.62
CA PHE A 4 8.31 -1.99 -0.04
C PHE A 4 8.84 -1.98 -1.46
N ARG A 5 8.22 -1.15 -2.29
CA ARG A 5 8.67 -0.84 -3.65
C ARG A 5 8.68 0.66 -3.82
N VAL A 6 9.70 1.19 -4.48
CA VAL A 6 9.81 2.63 -4.74
C VAL A 6 10.01 2.84 -6.23
N ASP A 7 9.14 3.66 -6.81
CA ASP A 7 9.24 4.11 -8.20
C ASP A 7 9.65 5.58 -8.21
N LEU A 8 10.90 5.84 -8.58
CA LEU A 8 11.45 7.19 -8.63
C LEU A 8 10.86 8.03 -9.77
N ARG A 9 10.13 7.41 -10.70
CA ARG A 9 9.52 8.09 -11.86
C ARG A 9 8.05 8.45 -11.64
N SER A 10 7.47 8.06 -10.51
CA SER A 10 6.03 8.23 -10.27
C SER A 10 5.60 9.66 -10.02
N GLY A 11 6.53 10.56 -9.69
CA GLY A 11 6.21 11.92 -9.27
C GLY A 11 5.79 12.03 -7.81
N VAL A 12 5.61 10.91 -7.12
CA VAL A 12 5.32 10.87 -5.68
C VAL A 12 6.63 10.69 -4.93
N SER A 13 6.84 11.47 -3.86
CA SER A 13 8.06 11.37 -3.08
C SER A 13 8.20 9.98 -2.46
N PRO A 14 9.44 9.44 -2.35
CA PRO A 14 9.64 8.08 -1.84
C PRO A 14 9.03 7.83 -0.46
N TYR A 15 9.13 8.80 0.47
CA TYR A 15 8.57 8.58 1.80
C TYR A 15 7.03 8.41 1.77
N LEU A 16 6.34 9.15 0.90
CA LEU A 16 4.90 9.01 0.72
C LEU A 16 4.54 7.68 0.09
N GLN A 17 5.37 7.17 -0.82
CA GLN A 17 5.16 5.84 -1.38
C GLN A 17 5.18 4.77 -0.28
N LEU A 18 6.12 4.86 0.66
CA LEU A 18 6.16 3.94 1.79
C LEU A 18 4.92 4.08 2.67
N VAL A 19 4.52 5.30 2.99
CA VAL A 19 3.32 5.56 3.80
C VAL A 19 2.09 4.97 3.13
N HIS A 20 1.90 5.23 1.83
CA HIS A 20 0.74 4.71 1.08
C HIS A 20 0.71 3.19 1.05
N GLN A 21 1.86 2.53 0.91
CA GLN A 21 1.92 1.07 0.88
C GLN A 21 1.54 0.45 2.22
N VAL A 22 1.95 1.07 3.33
CA VAL A 22 1.53 0.63 4.66
C VAL A 22 0.01 0.82 4.83
N GLN A 23 -0.51 1.98 4.43
CA GLN A 23 -1.95 2.26 4.51
C GLN A 23 -2.75 1.25 3.68
N GLN A 24 -2.31 0.94 2.46
CA GLN A 24 -2.97 -0.06 1.62
C GLN A 24 -2.96 -1.44 2.28
N ALA A 25 -1.81 -1.84 2.82
CA ALA A 25 -1.69 -3.14 3.49
C ALA A 25 -2.62 -3.22 4.71
N LEU A 26 -2.75 -2.12 5.45
CA LEU A 26 -3.67 -2.06 6.59
C LEU A 26 -5.14 -2.14 6.15
N ARG A 27 -5.51 -1.45 5.09
CA ARG A 27 -6.89 -1.49 4.56
C ARG A 27 -7.28 -2.88 4.07
N LEU A 28 -6.34 -3.59 3.48
CA LEU A 28 -6.56 -4.94 2.95
C LEU A 28 -6.39 -6.03 4.00
N GLY A 29 -6.03 -5.68 5.23
CA GLY A 29 -5.81 -6.66 6.30
C GLY A 29 -4.54 -7.48 6.13
N LEU A 30 -3.62 -7.05 5.26
CA LEU A 30 -2.32 -7.69 5.07
C LEU A 30 -1.35 -7.35 6.20
N LEU A 31 -1.55 -6.19 6.83
CA LEU A 31 -0.91 -5.79 8.07
C LEU A 31 -1.99 -5.62 9.13
N ARG A 32 -1.69 -6.05 10.34
CA ARG A 32 -2.61 -6.03 11.48
C ARG A 32 -1.97 -5.34 12.67
N GLU A 33 -2.80 -4.94 13.61
CA GLU A 33 -2.34 -4.42 14.89
C GLU A 33 -1.39 -5.43 15.54
N GLY A 34 -0.24 -4.94 16.01
CA GLY A 34 0.80 -5.76 16.60
C GLY A 34 1.88 -6.21 15.64
N ASP A 35 1.66 -6.14 14.33
CA ASP A 35 2.68 -6.51 13.35
C ASP A 35 3.83 -5.53 13.38
N GLN A 36 5.03 -6.04 13.20
CA GLN A 36 6.24 -5.24 13.12
C GLN A 36 6.50 -4.79 11.69
N LEU A 37 6.83 -3.50 11.53
CA LEU A 37 7.33 -2.98 10.26
C LEU A 37 8.82 -3.34 10.09
N PRO A 38 9.32 -3.44 8.86
CA PRO A 38 10.75 -3.63 8.63
C PRO A 38 11.57 -2.52 9.31
N THR A 39 12.75 -2.87 9.79
CA THR A 39 13.66 -1.86 10.33
C THR A 39 14.15 -0.93 9.22
N VAL A 40 14.63 0.26 9.60
CA VAL A 40 15.21 1.19 8.62
C VAL A 40 16.30 0.50 7.79
N LYS A 41 17.16 -0.27 8.43
CA LYS A 41 18.23 -1.00 7.76
C LYS A 41 17.71 -2.00 6.74
N GLU A 42 16.65 -2.74 7.10
CA GLU A 42 16.01 -3.70 6.20
C GLU A 42 15.38 -3.01 4.99
N VAL A 43 14.70 -1.87 5.19
CA VAL A 43 14.10 -1.12 4.09
C VAL A 43 15.17 -0.57 3.15
N VAL A 44 16.23 -0.01 3.69
CA VAL A 44 17.36 0.49 2.88
C VAL A 44 17.94 -0.62 2.03
N ALA A 45 18.05 -1.82 2.58
CA ALA A 45 18.55 -2.99 1.83
C ALA A 45 17.57 -3.42 0.72
N GLN A 46 16.27 -3.27 0.94
CA GLN A 46 15.23 -3.64 -0.04
C GLN A 46 15.14 -2.68 -1.23
N VAL A 47 15.12 -1.37 -0.95
CA VAL A 47 14.74 -0.36 -1.96
C VAL A 47 15.81 0.72 -2.20
N ALA A 48 16.96 0.60 -1.58
CA ALA A 48 18.13 1.48 -1.80
C ALA A 48 17.80 2.98 -1.68
N ILE A 49 17.05 3.36 -0.66
CA ILE A 49 16.71 4.76 -0.39
C ILE A 49 17.43 5.26 0.87
N ASN A 50 17.48 6.57 1.03
CA ASN A 50 18.11 7.19 2.18
C ASN A 50 17.42 6.75 3.49
N PRO A 51 18.17 6.36 4.54
CA PRO A 51 17.58 6.00 5.83
C PRO A 51 16.65 7.08 6.40
N ASN A 52 16.96 8.36 6.18
CA ASN A 52 16.13 9.46 6.66
C ASN A 52 14.76 9.49 5.98
N THR A 53 14.68 9.00 4.75
CA THR A 53 13.40 8.85 4.02
C THR A 53 12.52 7.82 4.70
N VAL A 54 13.09 6.70 5.14
CA VAL A 54 12.36 5.67 5.89
C VAL A 54 11.89 6.22 7.23
N LEU A 55 12.78 6.91 7.95
CA LEU A 55 12.43 7.54 9.23
C LEU A 55 11.30 8.55 9.09
N LYS A 56 11.32 9.34 8.01
CA LYS A 56 10.25 10.31 7.72
C LYS A 56 8.92 9.60 7.50
N ALA A 57 8.92 8.51 6.72
CA ALA A 57 7.74 7.72 6.47
C ALA A 57 7.17 7.14 7.77
N TYR A 58 8.01 6.57 8.61
CA TYR A 58 7.58 5.97 9.86
C TYR A 58 7.07 7.02 10.87
N ARG A 59 7.69 8.20 10.90
CA ARG A 59 7.18 9.31 11.72
C ARG A 59 5.80 9.76 11.25
N GLU A 60 5.56 9.79 9.95
CA GLU A 60 4.24 10.13 9.42
C GLU A 60 3.19 9.10 9.85
N LEU A 61 3.52 7.81 9.78
CA LEU A 61 2.63 6.75 10.24
C LEU A 61 2.36 6.85 11.75
N GLU A 62 3.36 7.20 12.54
CA GLU A 62 3.21 7.43 13.97
C GLU A 62 2.31 8.64 14.24
N HIS A 63 2.49 9.71 13.47
CA HIS A 63 1.68 10.92 13.56
C HIS A 63 0.20 10.62 13.25
N GLU A 64 -0.07 9.74 12.31
CA GLU A 64 -1.41 9.30 11.98
C GLU A 64 -2.00 8.30 12.97
N GLY A 65 -1.23 7.86 13.96
CA GLY A 65 -1.67 6.88 14.95
C GLY A 65 -1.72 5.44 14.44
N LEU A 66 -1.06 5.16 13.32
CA LEU A 66 -1.06 3.82 12.71
C LEU A 66 0.09 2.95 13.17
N ALA A 67 1.15 3.56 13.69
CA ALA A 67 2.35 2.86 14.13
C ALA A 67 2.94 3.53 15.36
N ALA A 68 3.77 2.81 16.10
CA ALA A 68 4.52 3.34 17.23
C ALA A 68 5.88 2.67 17.32
N GLY A 69 6.91 3.49 17.59
CA GLY A 69 8.25 2.99 17.86
C GLY A 69 8.32 2.47 19.29
N ARG A 70 8.99 1.34 19.47
CA ARG A 70 9.31 0.77 20.79
C ARG A 70 10.83 0.67 20.89
N PRO A 71 11.46 1.43 21.82
CA PRO A 71 12.92 1.45 21.92
C PRO A 71 13.51 0.05 22.06
N GLY A 72 14.53 -0.24 21.27
CA GLY A 72 15.21 -1.53 21.25
C GLY A 72 14.43 -2.66 20.56
N LEU A 73 13.18 -2.45 20.16
CA LEU A 73 12.33 -3.48 19.57
C LEU A 73 11.96 -3.19 18.11
N GLY A 74 11.72 -1.93 17.76
CA GLY A 74 11.35 -1.54 16.40
C GLY A 74 10.05 -0.75 16.34
N THR A 75 9.46 -0.68 15.16
CA THR A 75 8.20 0.03 14.91
C THR A 75 7.08 -0.98 14.66
N PHE A 76 5.97 -0.81 15.34
CA PHE A 76 4.85 -1.75 15.33
C PHE A 76 3.56 -1.05 14.92
N ILE A 77 2.69 -1.79 14.25
CA ILE A 77 1.35 -1.32 13.89
C ILE A 77 0.49 -1.24 15.14
N THR A 78 -0.20 -0.11 15.31
CA THR A 78 -1.03 0.17 16.48
C THR A 78 -2.52 0.24 16.18
N ARG A 79 -2.91 0.29 14.89
CA ARG A 79 -4.31 0.40 14.50
C ARG A 79 -4.54 -0.27 13.15
N SER A 80 -5.68 -0.95 13.00
CA SER A 80 -6.12 -1.51 11.72
C SER A 80 -6.96 -0.48 10.95
N LEU A 81 -6.91 -0.56 9.62
CA LEU A 81 -7.80 0.19 8.73
C LEU A 81 -8.75 -0.74 7.98
N ALA A 82 -8.68 -2.05 8.22
CA ALA A 82 -9.53 -3.03 7.56
C ALA A 82 -10.94 -2.98 8.15
N ASP A 83 -11.93 -2.79 7.28
CA ASP A 83 -13.36 -2.76 7.65
C ASP A 83 -14.15 -3.92 7.06
N SER A 84 -13.50 -4.86 6.40
CA SER A 84 -14.14 -6.06 5.88
C SER A 84 -13.25 -7.28 6.08
N SER A 85 -13.82 -8.48 5.95
CA SER A 85 -13.09 -9.73 6.17
C SER A 85 -12.07 -10.00 5.07
N LEU A 86 -10.98 -10.68 5.42
CA LEU A 86 -9.97 -11.16 4.47
C LEU A 86 -10.57 -12.06 3.39
N GLY A 87 -11.62 -12.84 3.75
CA GLY A 87 -12.31 -13.70 2.79
C GLY A 87 -12.96 -12.92 1.66
N ALA A 88 -13.62 -11.80 1.98
CA ALA A 88 -14.23 -10.92 0.98
C ALA A 88 -13.16 -10.32 0.06
N HIS A 89 -12.04 -9.85 0.62
CA HIS A 89 -10.93 -9.33 -0.16
C HIS A 89 -10.32 -10.39 -1.08
N LYS A 90 -10.23 -11.63 -0.60
CA LYS A 90 -9.67 -12.73 -1.36
C LYS A 90 -10.49 -13.05 -2.61
N ALA A 91 -11.81 -13.11 -2.46
CA ALA A 91 -12.73 -13.35 -3.57
C ALA A 91 -12.69 -12.21 -4.59
N LEU A 92 -12.75 -10.97 -4.13
CA LEU A 92 -12.67 -9.79 -4.99
C LEU A 92 -11.33 -9.68 -5.70
N ARG A 93 -10.24 -10.02 -5.02
CA ARG A 93 -8.91 -10.05 -5.63
C ARG A 93 -8.86 -11.06 -6.77
N ALA A 94 -9.44 -12.24 -6.59
CA ALA A 94 -9.48 -13.26 -7.64
C ALA A 94 -10.22 -12.76 -8.87
N GLU A 95 -11.33 -12.04 -8.69
CA GLU A 95 -12.06 -11.43 -9.79
C GLU A 95 -11.22 -10.36 -10.49
N LEU A 96 -10.53 -9.54 -9.72
CA LEU A 96 -9.67 -8.48 -10.26
C LEU A 96 -8.51 -9.06 -11.05
N VAL A 97 -7.89 -10.13 -10.56
CA VAL A 97 -6.83 -10.84 -11.30
C VAL A 97 -7.33 -11.30 -12.67
N ARG A 98 -8.53 -11.86 -12.73
CA ARG A 98 -9.14 -12.27 -14.00
C ARG A 98 -9.39 -11.07 -14.91
N TRP A 99 -9.89 -9.96 -14.37
CA TRP A 99 -10.12 -8.75 -15.14
C TRP A 99 -8.80 -8.18 -15.71
N ILE A 100 -7.75 -8.13 -14.89
CA ILE A 100 -6.42 -7.67 -15.35
C ILE A 100 -5.92 -8.56 -16.47
N GLY A 101 -6.07 -9.88 -16.36
CA GLY A 101 -5.70 -10.81 -17.41
C GLY A 101 -6.43 -10.55 -18.71
N LYS A 102 -7.73 -10.25 -18.65
CA LYS A 102 -8.53 -9.88 -19.84
C LYS A 102 -8.05 -8.58 -20.45
N ALA A 103 -7.73 -7.59 -19.61
CA ALA A 103 -7.23 -6.31 -20.10
C ALA A 103 -5.89 -6.46 -20.81
N GLN A 104 -5.00 -7.29 -20.27
CA GLN A 104 -3.72 -7.60 -20.91
C GLN A 104 -3.91 -8.29 -22.25
N THR A 105 -4.82 -9.24 -22.32
CA THR A 105 -5.16 -9.95 -23.57
C THR A 105 -5.73 -8.98 -24.61
N ALA A 106 -6.46 -7.96 -24.17
CA ALA A 106 -7.01 -6.91 -25.03
C ALA A 106 -5.95 -5.90 -25.50
N GLY A 107 -4.70 -6.03 -25.03
CA GLY A 107 -3.60 -5.18 -25.47
C GLY A 107 -3.29 -4.00 -24.57
N LEU A 108 -3.92 -3.90 -23.41
CA LEU A 108 -3.63 -2.80 -22.46
C LEU A 108 -2.30 -3.06 -21.73
N ASP A 109 -1.45 -2.02 -21.68
CA ASP A 109 -0.26 -2.05 -20.84
C ASP A 109 -0.60 -1.69 -19.39
N ASP A 110 0.38 -1.76 -18.49
CA ASP A 110 0.17 -1.52 -17.06
C ASP A 110 -0.40 -0.14 -16.77
N LYS A 111 0.08 0.88 -17.46
CA LYS A 111 -0.41 2.26 -17.26
C LYS A 111 -1.85 2.40 -17.73
N SER A 112 -2.20 1.77 -18.83
CA SER A 112 -3.57 1.80 -19.36
C SER A 112 -4.53 1.04 -18.48
N ILE A 113 -4.12 -0.09 -17.90
CA ILE A 113 -4.93 -0.86 -16.96
C ILE A 113 -5.22 -0.02 -15.72
N THR A 114 -4.19 0.60 -15.14
CA THR A 114 -4.34 1.47 -13.97
C THR A 114 -5.24 2.67 -14.28
N ALA A 115 -5.06 3.28 -15.44
CA ALA A 115 -5.86 4.42 -15.87
C ALA A 115 -7.34 4.04 -16.06
N LEU A 116 -7.60 2.90 -16.68
CA LEU A 116 -8.97 2.42 -16.89
C LEU A 116 -9.65 2.12 -15.57
N PHE A 117 -8.95 1.46 -14.65
CA PHE A 117 -9.49 1.20 -13.32
C PHE A 117 -9.80 2.50 -12.59
N ALA A 118 -8.84 3.42 -12.54
CA ALA A 118 -9.00 4.69 -11.81
C ALA A 118 -10.14 5.53 -12.37
N ASP A 119 -10.25 5.63 -13.69
CA ASP A 119 -11.31 6.40 -14.34
C ASP A 119 -12.69 5.77 -14.09
N THR A 120 -12.79 4.45 -14.23
CA THR A 120 -14.04 3.74 -13.98
C THR A 120 -14.49 3.86 -12.53
N HIS A 121 -13.56 3.65 -11.60
CA HIS A 121 -13.83 3.77 -10.17
C HIS A 121 -14.30 5.18 -9.81
N ARG A 122 -13.64 6.20 -10.33
CA ARG A 122 -13.99 7.60 -10.09
C ARG A 122 -15.40 7.91 -10.61
N ARG A 123 -15.75 7.45 -11.81
CA ARG A 123 -17.08 7.67 -12.40
C ARG A 123 -18.17 7.05 -11.55
N LEU A 124 -17.99 5.84 -11.08
CA LEU A 124 -18.96 5.16 -10.23
C LEU A 124 -19.15 5.87 -8.89
N THR A 125 -18.07 6.46 -8.35
CA THR A 125 -18.09 7.10 -7.03
C THR A 125 -18.63 8.53 -7.09
N VAL A 126 -18.16 9.31 -8.08
CA VAL A 126 -18.47 10.74 -8.18
C VAL A 126 -19.82 10.97 -8.85
N ASP A 127 -20.10 10.24 -9.95
CA ASP A 127 -21.33 10.46 -10.72
C ASP A 127 -22.54 9.73 -10.14
N GLY A 128 -22.34 8.97 -9.07
CA GLY A 128 -23.43 8.20 -8.46
C GLY A 128 -23.96 7.09 -9.35
N VAL A 129 -23.25 6.71 -10.38
CA VAL A 129 -23.59 5.61 -11.28
C VAL A 129 -23.11 4.32 -10.64
N ALA A 130 -24.03 3.52 -10.23
CA ALA A 130 -23.74 2.24 -9.60
C ALA A 130 -23.73 1.11 -10.63
#